data_16e9d152bef0a9af949532c54381fa1c
#
_entry.id   16e9d152bef0a9af949532c54381fa1c
#
_cell.length_a   1.000
_cell.length_b   1.000
_cell.length_c   1.000
_cell.angle_alpha   90.00
_cell.angle_beta   90.00
_cell.angle_gamma   90.00
#
_symmetry.space_group_name_H-M   'P 1'
#
loop_
_entity.id
_entity.type
_entity.pdbx_description
1 polymer ?
#
loop_
_entity_poly.entity_id
_entity_poly.type
_entity_poly.pdbx_seq_one_letter_code
_entity_poly.pdbx_strand_id
1 'polypeptide(L)'
;MADRDDSQRFNIDESSPSAYPLEKMRGGQGKQQREEAQAVHEQSGRMPPQATDVEKSVLGAMLIEREAIPQVIEILPPDAFYDGKHQKIYEAIQDLFERGNPVDLVTLTEEMRRRDNLEDIGGAYYLTELTTQVASAANVEYHSRIIAEKSLLRKMIETMTSVVQKAYDPGADAFELLDEAESKIFQISDNQLRRAAEPMNKVVKDTFEHLENIHGQDSGITGVPSGFPKLDDLTSGWQESDLIIIAARPSMGKTAFSLAAAQNAATHPEEPTGVAVFSLEMGAQQLAQRMLTSQARVDAHKARTGRMADDDWQRLARAAGALSDAEIFIDDTPGLSVLELRAKCRRLKAEHDIGLVVVDYLQLMQASGANLRSGANREQEIAHISRSLKGLAKELNLPVIALSQLNRAVENRGGDKRPQLSDLRESGSIEQDADVVAFIYRAERYGITVDEQGNSTEGIAEIIIGKQRNGPIGSVELAFVKQYARFEPLTQYDEPGGGPPQGDGSAPMGPAPGGDGDGGGSFEDDAPF
;
A
#
# COMPACT_ATOMS: atom_id res chain seq x y z
N MET A 1 -17.47 -19.84 -75.31
CA MET A 1 -18.52 -20.79 -74.92
C MET A 1 -18.75 -20.66 -73.43
N ALA A 2 -19.93 -20.09 -73.14
CA ALA A 2 -20.76 -20.13 -71.96
C ALA A 2 -20.07 -19.71 -70.61
N ASP A 3 -20.28 -18.49 -70.10
CA ASP A 3 -21.46 -17.97 -69.41
C ASP A 3 -21.91 -18.86 -68.23
N ARG A 4 -21.72 -18.31 -67.02
CA ARG A 4 -22.76 -18.21 -65.98
C ARG A 4 -22.35 -17.30 -64.84
N ASP A 5 -22.98 -16.16 -64.88
CA ASP A 5 -23.38 -15.22 -63.83
C ASP A 5 -24.05 -15.95 -62.64
N ASP A 6 -23.68 -15.61 -61.41
CA ASP A 6 -24.54 -15.84 -60.24
C ASP A 6 -24.20 -14.80 -59.14
N SER A 7 -24.89 -13.69 -59.27
CA SER A 7 -25.01 -12.65 -58.26
C SER A 7 -25.93 -13.12 -57.14
N GLN A 8 -25.37 -13.52 -55.99
CA GLN A 8 -26.14 -13.66 -54.75
C GLN A 8 -25.99 -12.41 -53.89
N ARG A 9 -27.05 -11.62 -53.89
CA ARG A 9 -27.31 -10.53 -52.96
C ARG A 9 -27.47 -11.09 -51.55
N PHE A 10 -26.56 -10.73 -50.64
CA PHE A 10 -26.79 -10.88 -49.19
C PHE A 10 -27.71 -9.75 -48.74
N ASN A 11 -28.91 -10.13 -48.36
CA ASN A 11 -29.83 -9.33 -47.55
C ASN A 11 -29.27 -9.21 -46.13
N ILE A 12 -28.88 -8.00 -45.72
CA ILE A 12 -28.60 -7.68 -44.34
C ILE A 12 -29.95 -7.39 -43.68
N ASP A 13 -30.38 -8.33 -42.84
CA ASP A 13 -31.56 -8.19 -41.99
C ASP A 13 -31.18 -7.23 -40.82
N GLU A 14 -31.74 -6.03 -40.83
CA GLU A 14 -31.68 -5.05 -39.78
C GLU A 14 -32.59 -5.47 -38.62
N SER A 15 -32.09 -6.29 -37.69
CA SER A 15 -32.67 -6.45 -36.38
C SER A 15 -31.61 -6.28 -35.31
N SER A 16 -31.29 -5.02 -35.02
CA SER A 16 -30.55 -4.64 -33.82
C SER A 16 -31.36 -5.02 -32.58
N PRO A 17 -30.77 -5.76 -31.62
CA PRO A 17 -31.44 -5.91 -30.34
C PRO A 17 -31.41 -4.59 -29.59
N SER A 18 -32.60 -4.12 -29.29
CA SER A 18 -32.97 -3.03 -28.40
C SER A 18 -31.99 -2.89 -27.21
N ALA A 19 -31.43 -1.70 -27.08
CA ALA A 19 -30.71 -1.26 -25.91
C ALA A 19 -31.60 -1.46 -24.67
N TYR A 20 -31.19 -2.33 -23.76
CA TYR A 20 -31.80 -2.46 -22.44
C TYR A 20 -31.57 -1.17 -21.65
N PRO A 21 -32.59 -0.53 -21.10
CA PRO A 21 -32.41 0.67 -20.31
C PRO A 21 -31.75 0.33 -18.99
N LEU A 22 -30.51 0.79 -18.79
CA LEU A 22 -29.74 0.72 -17.52
C LEU A 22 -30.43 1.46 -16.35
N GLU A 23 -31.49 2.20 -16.59
CA GLU A 23 -32.25 2.95 -15.58
C GLU A 23 -33.09 2.09 -14.64
N LYS A 24 -33.48 0.85 -15.03
CA LYS A 24 -34.34 0.01 -14.18
C LYS A 24 -33.60 -0.80 -13.11
N MET A 25 -32.26 -0.90 -13.15
CA MET A 25 -31.51 -1.67 -12.15
C MET A 25 -31.07 -0.85 -10.93
N ARG A 26 -31.04 0.49 -11.01
CA ARG A 26 -30.65 1.34 -9.85
C ARG A 26 -31.79 1.62 -8.86
N GLY A 27 -33.04 1.45 -9.25
CA GLY A 27 -34.21 1.79 -8.40
C GLY A 27 -34.71 0.70 -7.45
N GLY A 28 -34.33 -0.56 -7.65
CA GLY A 28 -34.89 -1.69 -6.91
C GLY A 28 -34.21 -2.01 -5.58
N GLN A 29 -32.90 -1.90 -5.51
CA GLN A 29 -32.14 -2.24 -4.29
C GLN A 29 -32.29 -1.17 -3.19
N GLY A 30 -32.39 0.09 -3.53
CA GLY A 30 -32.59 1.16 -2.55
C GLY A 30 -33.97 1.20 -1.90
N LYS A 31 -34.99 0.63 -2.57
CA LYS A 31 -36.35 0.53 -2.01
C LYS A 31 -36.47 -0.60 -0.99
N GLN A 32 -35.94 -1.77 -1.29
CA GLN A 32 -35.92 -2.91 -0.39
C GLN A 32 -35.13 -2.64 0.89
N GLN A 33 -33.94 -2.03 0.78
CA GLN A 33 -33.15 -1.63 1.95
C GLN A 33 -33.85 -0.59 2.83
N ARG A 34 -34.61 0.35 2.23
CA ARG A 34 -35.39 1.32 3.00
C ARG A 34 -36.60 0.72 3.70
N GLU A 35 -37.28 -0.23 3.08
CA GLU A 35 -38.40 -0.94 3.71
C GLU A 35 -37.93 -1.83 4.87
N GLU A 36 -36.76 -2.47 4.73
CA GLU A 36 -36.10 -3.23 5.79
C GLU A 36 -35.64 -2.34 6.95
N ALA A 37 -35.04 -1.18 6.66
CA ALA A 37 -34.64 -0.19 7.68
C ALA A 37 -35.84 0.41 8.43
N GLN A 38 -36.97 0.63 7.75
CA GLN A 38 -38.21 1.08 8.39
C GLN A 38 -38.83 0.01 9.28
N ALA A 39 -38.82 -1.26 8.87
CA ALA A 39 -39.34 -2.37 9.68
C ALA A 39 -38.54 -2.59 10.99
N VAL A 40 -37.22 -2.42 10.93
CA VAL A 40 -36.36 -2.46 12.13
C VAL A 40 -36.61 -1.27 13.06
N HIS A 41 -36.98 -0.16 12.49
CA HIS A 41 -37.27 1.08 13.23
C HIS A 41 -38.56 0.96 14.05
N GLU A 42 -39.58 0.35 13.49
CA GLU A 42 -40.82 0.05 14.21
C GLU A 42 -40.61 -0.89 15.40
N GLN A 43 -39.60 -1.79 15.33
CA GLN A 43 -39.27 -2.69 16.44
C GLN A 43 -38.48 -2.03 17.57
N SER A 44 -37.65 -1.00 17.31
CA SER A 44 -36.82 -0.37 18.33
C SER A 44 -37.48 0.84 19.02
N GLY A 45 -38.55 1.38 18.50
CA GLY A 45 -39.27 2.54 19.04
C GLY A 45 -38.47 3.84 19.12
N ARG A 46 -37.29 3.90 18.46
CA ARG A 46 -36.42 5.08 18.43
C ARG A 46 -36.41 5.75 17.06
N MET A 47 -36.48 7.05 17.01
CA MET A 47 -36.37 7.81 15.74
C MET A 47 -34.92 7.77 15.22
N PRO A 48 -34.71 7.59 13.88
CA PRO A 48 -33.38 7.66 13.29
C PRO A 48 -32.74 9.03 13.52
N PRO A 49 -31.40 9.11 13.59
CA PRO A 49 -30.70 10.38 13.63
C PRO A 49 -31.07 11.24 12.42
N GLN A 50 -31.70 12.40 12.66
CA GLN A 50 -32.18 13.31 11.64
C GLN A 50 -31.97 14.76 12.06
N ALA A 51 -31.99 15.69 11.09
CA ALA A 51 -31.89 17.12 11.30
C ALA A 51 -32.65 17.86 10.18
N THR A 52 -33.97 17.61 10.06
CA THR A 52 -34.80 18.09 8.95
C THR A 52 -34.84 19.62 8.83
N ASP A 53 -34.74 20.36 9.92
CA ASP A 53 -34.67 21.83 9.88
C ASP A 53 -33.35 22.33 9.30
N VAL A 54 -32.24 21.58 9.57
CA VAL A 54 -30.92 21.86 8.98
C VAL A 54 -30.92 21.52 7.49
N GLU A 55 -31.59 20.43 7.10
CA GLU A 55 -31.76 20.06 5.69
C GLU A 55 -32.49 21.18 4.90
N LYS A 56 -33.59 21.72 5.44
CA LYS A 56 -34.28 22.86 4.84
C LYS A 56 -33.35 24.07 4.70
N SER A 57 -32.56 24.35 5.73
CA SER A 57 -31.62 25.47 5.71
C SER A 57 -30.56 25.33 4.63
N VAL A 58 -30.01 24.11 4.41
CA VAL A 58 -29.01 23.84 3.36
C VAL A 58 -29.65 23.99 1.98
N LEU A 59 -30.81 23.38 1.73
CA LEU A 59 -31.49 23.49 0.44
C LEU A 59 -31.90 24.96 0.12
N GLY A 60 -32.39 25.68 1.12
CA GLY A 60 -32.71 27.10 0.96
C GLY A 60 -31.48 27.95 0.64
N ALA A 61 -30.35 27.70 1.29
CA ALA A 61 -29.07 28.36 1.03
C ALA A 61 -28.60 28.13 -0.42
N MET A 62 -28.71 26.89 -0.94
CA MET A 62 -28.34 26.54 -2.33
C MET A 62 -29.21 27.26 -3.37
N LEU A 63 -30.46 27.60 -3.02
CA LEU A 63 -31.38 28.32 -3.90
C LEU A 63 -31.17 29.85 -3.87
N ILE A 64 -30.60 30.38 -2.77
CA ILE A 64 -30.36 31.83 -2.61
C ILE A 64 -28.95 32.19 -3.13
N GLU A 65 -27.95 31.41 -2.80
CA GLU A 65 -26.53 31.68 -3.13
C GLU A 65 -25.95 30.58 -3.98
N ARG A 66 -25.56 30.93 -5.22
CA ARG A 66 -24.97 29.97 -6.17
C ARG A 66 -23.65 29.36 -5.67
N GLU A 67 -22.87 30.12 -4.91
CA GLU A 67 -21.59 29.71 -4.35
C GLU A 67 -21.72 28.65 -3.23
N ALA A 68 -22.91 28.51 -2.63
CA ALA A 68 -23.20 27.45 -1.66
C ALA A 68 -23.31 26.06 -2.31
N ILE A 69 -23.69 25.98 -3.58
CA ILE A 69 -23.95 24.70 -4.27
C ILE A 69 -22.70 23.80 -4.31
N PRO A 70 -21.53 24.25 -4.83
CA PRO A 70 -20.33 23.40 -4.84
C PRO A 70 -19.88 22.99 -3.45
N GLN A 71 -20.00 23.86 -2.43
CA GLN A 71 -19.62 23.54 -1.05
C GLN A 71 -20.49 22.41 -0.47
N VAL A 72 -21.78 22.43 -0.77
CA VAL A 72 -22.71 21.38 -0.31
C VAL A 72 -22.46 20.05 -1.05
N ILE A 73 -22.23 20.10 -2.37
CA ILE A 73 -21.99 18.91 -3.19
C ILE A 73 -20.68 18.19 -2.78
N GLU A 74 -19.67 18.95 -2.35
CA GLU A 74 -18.42 18.38 -1.85
C GLU A 74 -18.61 17.56 -0.57
N ILE A 75 -19.54 17.99 0.31
CA ILE A 75 -19.74 17.41 1.64
C ILE A 75 -20.82 16.33 1.63
N LEU A 76 -21.92 16.57 0.92
CA LEU A 76 -23.12 15.74 0.97
C LEU A 76 -23.30 14.87 -0.30
N PRO A 77 -23.31 13.55 -0.16
CA PRO A 77 -23.82 12.68 -1.23
C PRO A 77 -25.35 12.79 -1.32
N PRO A 78 -25.97 12.43 -2.47
CA PRO A 78 -27.42 12.54 -2.67
C PRO A 78 -28.27 11.84 -1.61
N ASP A 79 -27.79 10.70 -1.09
CA ASP A 79 -28.47 9.89 -0.08
C ASP A 79 -28.29 10.38 1.36
N ALA A 80 -27.63 11.54 1.57
CA ALA A 80 -27.37 12.08 2.91
C ALA A 80 -28.63 12.65 3.58
N PHE A 81 -29.61 13.11 2.82
CA PHE A 81 -30.82 13.70 3.35
C PHE A 81 -31.76 12.62 3.93
N TYR A 82 -32.38 12.93 5.07
CA TYR A 82 -33.35 12.03 5.72
C TYR A 82 -34.73 12.10 5.05
N ASP A 83 -35.23 13.31 4.77
CA ASP A 83 -36.51 13.49 4.11
C ASP A 83 -36.38 13.19 2.60
N GLY A 84 -37.18 12.26 2.12
CA GLY A 84 -37.22 11.89 0.70
C GLY A 84 -37.57 13.04 -0.24
N LYS A 85 -38.29 14.06 0.24
CA LYS A 85 -38.57 15.28 -0.53
C LYS A 85 -37.30 16.10 -0.69
N HIS A 86 -36.52 16.26 0.38
CA HIS A 86 -35.24 16.98 0.36
C HIS A 86 -34.23 16.29 -0.57
N GLN A 87 -34.19 14.96 -0.54
CA GLN A 87 -33.34 14.18 -1.43
C GLN A 87 -33.67 14.44 -2.91
N LYS A 88 -34.98 14.38 -3.29
CA LYS A 88 -35.43 14.66 -4.66
C LYS A 88 -35.07 16.10 -5.11
N ILE A 89 -35.22 17.07 -4.21
CA ILE A 89 -34.86 18.47 -4.46
C ILE A 89 -33.35 18.60 -4.68
N TYR A 90 -32.55 17.99 -3.79
CA TYR A 90 -31.11 18.03 -3.88
C TYR A 90 -30.58 17.39 -5.18
N GLU A 91 -31.08 16.22 -5.56
CA GLU A 91 -30.75 15.55 -6.83
C GLU A 91 -31.08 16.44 -8.04
N ALA A 92 -32.19 17.17 -8.00
CA ALA A 92 -32.55 18.09 -9.08
C ALA A 92 -31.62 19.31 -9.14
N ILE A 93 -31.23 19.85 -7.99
CA ILE A 93 -30.25 20.96 -7.90
C ILE A 93 -28.90 20.50 -8.46
N GLN A 94 -28.42 19.30 -8.07
CA GLN A 94 -27.16 18.74 -8.54
C GLN A 94 -27.16 18.57 -10.06
N ASP A 95 -28.20 17.97 -10.63
CA ASP A 95 -28.32 17.79 -12.08
C ASP A 95 -28.39 19.11 -12.86
N LEU A 96 -29.08 20.13 -12.34
CA LEU A 96 -29.09 21.46 -12.95
C LEU A 96 -27.70 22.08 -12.94
N PHE A 97 -26.99 21.96 -11.81
CA PHE A 97 -25.63 22.48 -11.66
C PHE A 97 -24.63 21.78 -12.59
N GLU A 98 -24.67 20.44 -12.68
CA GLU A 98 -23.80 19.64 -13.55
C GLU A 98 -24.01 19.98 -15.05
N ARG A 99 -25.23 20.32 -15.45
CA ARG A 99 -25.54 20.76 -16.82
C ARG A 99 -25.18 22.24 -17.08
N GLY A 100 -24.65 22.94 -16.06
CA GLY A 100 -24.31 24.36 -16.18
C GLY A 100 -25.53 25.30 -16.21
N ASN A 101 -26.72 24.79 -15.91
CA ASN A 101 -27.94 25.59 -15.86
C ASN A 101 -28.00 26.47 -14.60
N PRO A 102 -28.67 27.63 -14.66
CA PRO A 102 -28.94 28.41 -13.46
C PRO A 102 -29.78 27.58 -12.46
N VAL A 103 -29.43 27.67 -11.18
CA VAL A 103 -30.18 27.04 -10.10
C VAL A 103 -30.90 28.16 -9.34
N ASP A 104 -32.18 28.27 -9.58
CA ASP A 104 -33.07 29.19 -8.89
C ASP A 104 -34.48 28.56 -8.72
N LEU A 105 -35.37 29.27 -8.06
CA LEU A 105 -36.71 28.77 -7.77
C LEU A 105 -37.51 28.42 -9.05
N VAL A 106 -37.31 29.16 -10.14
CA VAL A 106 -38.04 28.95 -11.40
C VAL A 106 -37.51 27.73 -12.12
N THR A 107 -36.21 27.67 -12.31
CA THR A 107 -35.55 26.55 -13.00
C THR A 107 -35.72 25.22 -12.27
N LEU A 108 -35.62 25.24 -10.92
CA LEU A 108 -35.86 24.07 -10.09
C LEU A 108 -37.34 23.61 -10.17
N THR A 109 -38.30 24.54 -10.14
CA THR A 109 -39.73 24.20 -10.27
C THR A 109 -40.00 23.51 -11.61
N GLU A 110 -39.43 24.00 -12.73
CA GLU A 110 -39.58 23.39 -14.03
C GLU A 110 -38.88 22.02 -14.11
N GLU A 111 -37.70 21.88 -13.51
CA GLU A 111 -37.00 20.60 -13.47
C GLU A 111 -37.78 19.56 -12.65
N MET A 112 -38.35 19.96 -11.49
CA MET A 112 -39.18 19.07 -10.67
C MET A 112 -40.48 18.69 -11.38
N ARG A 113 -41.08 19.61 -12.17
CA ARG A 113 -42.24 19.30 -13.01
C ARG A 113 -41.87 18.32 -14.13
N ARG A 114 -40.73 18.51 -14.78
CA ARG A 114 -40.23 17.62 -15.83
C ARG A 114 -39.98 16.19 -15.32
N ARG A 115 -39.62 16.03 -14.04
CA ARG A 115 -39.40 14.75 -13.36
C ARG A 115 -40.67 14.14 -12.76
N ASP A 116 -41.80 14.82 -12.91
CA ASP A 116 -43.09 14.41 -12.30
C ASP A 116 -43.04 14.30 -10.76
N ASN A 117 -42.13 15.06 -10.13
CA ASN A 117 -41.91 15.03 -8.67
C ASN A 117 -42.41 16.29 -7.97
N LEU A 118 -42.96 17.29 -8.68
CA LEU A 118 -43.34 18.57 -8.08
C LEU A 118 -44.43 18.44 -7.02
N GLU A 119 -45.44 17.64 -7.28
CA GLU A 119 -46.56 17.41 -6.31
C GLU A 119 -46.06 16.61 -5.10
N ASP A 120 -45.17 15.64 -5.31
CA ASP A 120 -44.61 14.80 -4.23
C ASP A 120 -43.85 15.59 -3.19
N ILE A 121 -43.17 16.67 -3.60
CA ILE A 121 -42.42 17.53 -2.66
C ILE A 121 -43.27 18.56 -1.95
N GLY A 122 -44.55 18.74 -2.33
CA GLY A 122 -45.46 19.75 -1.77
C GLY A 122 -45.64 20.98 -2.66
N GLY A 123 -45.34 20.85 -3.96
CA GLY A 123 -45.56 21.88 -4.97
C GLY A 123 -44.55 23.04 -4.91
N ALA A 124 -44.76 24.05 -5.77
CA ALA A 124 -43.90 25.23 -5.80
C ALA A 124 -43.92 26.05 -4.51
N TYR A 125 -45.01 25.92 -3.72
CA TYR A 125 -45.11 26.57 -2.42
C TYR A 125 -44.00 26.11 -1.44
N TYR A 126 -43.73 24.82 -1.38
CA TYR A 126 -42.66 24.28 -0.52
C TYR A 126 -41.26 24.79 -0.90
N LEU A 127 -40.99 24.89 -2.18
CA LEU A 127 -39.71 25.47 -2.65
C LEU A 127 -39.59 26.96 -2.27
N THR A 128 -40.68 27.70 -2.29
CA THR A 128 -40.72 29.10 -1.80
C THR A 128 -40.52 29.18 -0.29
N GLU A 129 -41.09 28.23 0.47
CA GLU A 129 -40.88 28.14 1.93
C GLU A 129 -39.41 27.94 2.28
N LEU A 130 -38.70 27.05 1.56
CA LEU A 130 -37.28 26.81 1.78
C LEU A 130 -36.43 28.09 1.63
N THR A 131 -36.74 28.92 0.63
CA THR A 131 -36.00 30.18 0.41
C THR A 131 -36.32 31.26 1.44
N THR A 132 -37.52 31.26 2.01
CA THR A 132 -37.92 32.25 2.99
C THR A 132 -37.41 31.97 4.42
N GLN A 133 -37.08 30.71 4.72
CA GLN A 133 -36.56 30.32 6.04
C GLN A 133 -35.06 30.60 6.22
N VAL A 134 -34.35 30.93 5.16
CA VAL A 134 -32.88 31.13 5.19
C VAL A 134 -32.56 32.59 4.90
N ALA A 135 -31.88 33.25 5.84
CA ALA A 135 -31.45 34.62 5.68
C ALA A 135 -30.07 34.77 5.02
N SER A 136 -29.22 33.76 5.07
CA SER A 136 -27.84 33.76 4.53
C SER A 136 -27.29 32.35 4.43
N ALA A 137 -26.43 32.08 3.42
CA ALA A 137 -25.69 30.83 3.26
C ALA A 137 -24.38 30.78 4.05
N ALA A 138 -24.05 31.78 4.86
CA ALA A 138 -22.77 31.90 5.56
C ALA A 138 -22.34 30.64 6.38
N ASN A 139 -23.31 29.85 6.85
CA ASN A 139 -23.06 28.67 7.67
C ASN A 139 -23.38 27.35 6.93
N VAL A 140 -23.48 27.36 5.60
CA VAL A 140 -23.92 26.22 4.81
C VAL A 140 -22.97 25.01 4.97
N GLU A 141 -21.69 25.24 5.06
CA GLU A 141 -20.68 24.20 5.30
C GLU A 141 -20.90 23.50 6.65
N TYR A 142 -21.09 24.27 7.73
CA TYR A 142 -21.34 23.73 9.06
C TYR A 142 -22.66 22.93 9.10
N HIS A 143 -23.70 23.45 8.48
CA HIS A 143 -24.99 22.77 8.38
C HIS A 143 -24.89 21.47 7.56
N SER A 144 -24.12 21.48 6.47
CA SER A 144 -23.86 20.29 5.67
C SER A 144 -23.12 19.22 6.47
N ARG A 145 -22.16 19.59 7.29
CA ARG A 145 -21.46 18.65 8.20
C ARG A 145 -22.40 18.00 9.21
N ILE A 146 -23.39 18.73 9.74
CA ILE A 146 -24.42 18.15 10.63
C ILE A 146 -25.24 17.09 9.89
N ILE A 147 -25.65 17.37 8.65
CA ILE A 147 -26.41 16.40 7.84
C ILE A 147 -25.54 15.16 7.55
N ALA A 148 -24.27 15.36 7.18
CA ALA A 148 -23.32 14.27 6.94
C ALA A 148 -23.14 13.37 8.17
N GLU A 149 -23.01 13.97 9.38
CA GLU A 149 -22.93 13.23 10.65
C GLU A 149 -24.19 12.38 10.89
N LYS A 150 -25.39 12.96 10.71
CA LYS A 150 -26.64 12.22 10.89
C LYS A 150 -26.82 11.11 9.85
N SER A 151 -26.40 11.36 8.61
CA SER A 151 -26.37 10.34 7.55
C SER A 151 -25.42 9.18 7.89
N LEU A 152 -24.22 9.50 8.38
CA LEU A 152 -23.25 8.50 8.84
C LEU A 152 -23.83 7.61 9.94
N LEU A 153 -24.43 8.21 10.96
CA LEU A 153 -25.07 7.47 12.05
C LEU A 153 -26.20 6.56 11.54
N ARG A 154 -27.01 7.01 10.57
CA ARG A 154 -28.03 6.17 9.94
C ARG A 154 -27.42 4.97 9.19
N LYS A 155 -26.36 5.21 8.37
CA LYS A 155 -25.65 4.14 7.66
C LYS A 155 -25.04 3.12 8.62
N MET A 156 -24.48 3.58 9.74
CA MET A 156 -23.97 2.69 10.78
C MET A 156 -25.10 1.85 11.40
N ILE A 157 -26.21 2.45 11.77
CA ILE A 157 -27.37 1.74 12.34
C ILE A 157 -27.90 0.70 11.35
N GLU A 158 -28.10 1.07 10.09
CA GLU A 158 -28.57 0.18 9.04
C GLU A 158 -27.62 -1.02 8.84
N THR A 159 -26.32 -0.73 8.73
CA THR A 159 -25.28 -1.74 8.53
C THR A 159 -25.21 -2.72 9.70
N MET A 160 -25.15 -2.19 10.94
CA MET A 160 -25.09 -3.03 12.14
C MET A 160 -26.36 -3.85 12.32
N THR A 161 -27.52 -3.28 12.02
CA THR A 161 -28.79 -4.01 12.08
C THR A 161 -28.84 -5.15 11.08
N SER A 162 -28.36 -4.94 9.85
CA SER A 162 -28.24 -6.00 8.84
C SER A 162 -27.36 -7.15 9.32
N VAL A 163 -26.22 -6.83 9.96
CA VAL A 163 -25.33 -7.85 10.54
C VAL A 163 -26.01 -8.60 11.70
N VAL A 164 -26.67 -7.88 12.59
CA VAL A 164 -27.39 -8.48 13.72
C VAL A 164 -28.49 -9.42 13.24
N GLN A 165 -29.27 -9.02 12.23
CA GLN A 165 -30.32 -9.89 11.66
C GLN A 165 -29.76 -11.19 11.10
N LYS A 166 -28.64 -11.12 10.35
CA LYS A 166 -27.97 -12.30 9.82
C LYS A 166 -27.38 -13.19 10.92
N ALA A 167 -26.94 -12.64 12.05
CA ALA A 167 -26.42 -13.41 13.17
C ALA A 167 -27.49 -14.25 13.88
N TYR A 168 -28.77 -13.91 13.72
CA TYR A 168 -29.88 -14.74 14.22
C TYR A 168 -30.26 -15.88 13.27
N ASP A 169 -29.70 -15.94 12.06
CA ASP A 169 -29.94 -17.06 11.13
C ASP A 169 -29.20 -18.31 11.64
N PRO A 170 -29.88 -19.43 11.90
CA PRO A 170 -29.23 -20.65 12.35
C PRO A 170 -28.22 -21.27 11.37
N GLY A 171 -28.25 -20.83 10.10
CA GLY A 171 -27.31 -21.26 9.05
C GLY A 171 -26.14 -20.33 8.84
N ALA A 172 -26.02 -19.22 9.58
CA ALA A 172 -24.96 -18.25 9.39
C ALA A 172 -23.60 -18.80 9.84
N ASP A 173 -22.59 -18.66 8.97
CA ASP A 173 -21.19 -18.86 9.36
C ASP A 173 -20.67 -17.62 10.10
N ALA A 174 -20.16 -17.83 11.31
CA ALA A 174 -19.71 -16.74 12.19
C ALA A 174 -18.51 -15.99 11.61
N PHE A 175 -17.60 -16.68 10.90
CA PHE A 175 -16.42 -16.05 10.31
C PHE A 175 -16.80 -15.26 9.05
N GLU A 176 -17.64 -15.80 8.16
CA GLU A 176 -18.15 -15.07 7.00
C GLU A 176 -18.93 -13.81 7.42
N LEU A 177 -19.71 -13.89 8.49
CA LEU A 177 -20.47 -12.75 9.00
C LEU A 177 -19.57 -11.69 9.62
N LEU A 178 -18.49 -12.09 10.29
CA LEU A 178 -17.49 -11.17 10.83
C LEU A 178 -16.79 -10.42 9.69
N ASP A 179 -16.33 -11.12 8.65
CA ASP A 179 -15.70 -10.52 7.47
C ASP A 179 -16.64 -9.54 6.75
N GLU A 180 -17.93 -9.91 6.63
CA GLU A 180 -18.93 -9.01 6.05
C GLU A 180 -19.12 -7.75 6.89
N ALA A 181 -19.17 -7.89 8.22
CA ALA A 181 -19.32 -6.76 9.14
C ALA A 181 -18.12 -5.81 9.06
N GLU A 182 -16.90 -6.34 9.09
CA GLU A 182 -15.67 -5.56 8.95
C GLU A 182 -15.61 -4.83 7.62
N SER A 183 -15.92 -5.52 6.52
CA SER A 183 -15.93 -4.93 5.18
C SER A 183 -16.93 -3.77 5.07
N LYS A 184 -18.13 -3.91 5.64
CA LYS A 184 -19.15 -2.86 5.64
C LYS A 184 -18.79 -1.67 6.50
N ILE A 185 -18.24 -1.90 7.71
CA ILE A 185 -17.74 -0.82 8.59
C ILE A 185 -16.64 -0.06 7.85
N PHE A 186 -15.73 -0.78 7.22
CA PHE A 186 -14.63 -0.22 6.47
C PHE A 186 -15.12 0.67 5.32
N GLN A 187 -16.10 0.23 4.52
CA GLN A 187 -16.69 1.04 3.45
C GLN A 187 -17.28 2.35 3.95
N ILE A 188 -17.90 2.33 5.14
CA ILE A 188 -18.43 3.54 5.78
C ILE A 188 -17.28 4.49 6.13
N SER A 189 -16.19 3.97 6.70
CA SER A 189 -15.01 4.75 7.08
C SER A 189 -14.27 5.32 5.87
N ASP A 190 -14.08 4.53 4.82
CA ASP A 190 -13.35 4.93 3.61
C ASP A 190 -14.05 6.05 2.83
N ASN A 191 -15.37 6.01 2.76
CA ASN A 191 -16.17 7.08 2.15
C ASN A 191 -16.08 8.42 2.91
N GLN A 192 -15.79 8.38 4.22
CA GLN A 192 -15.60 9.59 5.03
C GLN A 192 -14.21 10.23 4.88
N LEU A 193 -13.22 9.42 4.48
CA LEU A 193 -11.82 9.84 4.32
C LEU A 193 -11.54 10.54 2.97
N ARG A 194 -12.56 10.90 2.19
CA ARG A 194 -12.37 11.81 1.07
C ARG A 194 -11.92 13.16 1.63
N ARG A 195 -10.59 13.33 1.70
CA ARG A 195 -9.98 14.60 2.10
C ARG A 195 -10.49 15.68 1.16
N ALA A 196 -11.05 16.75 1.72
CA ALA A 196 -11.31 17.97 0.98
C ALA A 196 -9.99 18.44 0.34
N ALA A 197 -10.07 19.06 -0.83
CA ALA A 197 -8.89 19.65 -1.47
C ALA A 197 -8.26 20.68 -0.52
N GLU A 198 -6.97 20.56 -0.26
CA GLU A 198 -6.26 21.52 0.59
C GLU A 198 -5.85 22.74 -0.24
N PRO A 199 -6.03 23.96 0.30
CA PRO A 199 -5.62 25.16 -0.41
C PRO A 199 -4.08 25.21 -0.53
N MET A 200 -3.60 25.64 -1.71
CA MET A 200 -2.18 25.62 -2.05
C MET A 200 -1.30 26.39 -1.05
N ASN A 201 -1.81 27.46 -0.47
CA ASN A 201 -1.06 28.25 0.53
C ASN A 201 -0.71 27.42 1.78
N LYS A 202 -1.60 26.51 2.22
CA LYS A 202 -1.30 25.58 3.32
C LYS A 202 -0.27 24.55 2.89
N VAL A 203 -0.49 23.90 1.72
CA VAL A 203 0.41 22.88 1.19
C VAL A 203 1.84 23.44 1.01
N VAL A 204 1.97 24.67 0.48
CA VAL A 204 3.28 25.33 0.33
C VAL A 204 3.96 25.57 1.68
N LYS A 205 3.20 26.03 2.68
CA LYS A 205 3.74 26.25 4.02
C LYS A 205 4.28 24.97 4.63
N ASP A 206 3.45 23.91 4.63
CA ASP A 206 3.81 22.61 5.19
C ASP A 206 5.03 22.01 4.43
N THR A 207 5.09 22.21 3.09
CA THR A 207 6.23 21.78 2.26
C THR A 207 7.51 22.55 2.61
N PHE A 208 7.41 23.86 2.87
CA PHE A 208 8.57 24.67 3.27
C PHE A 208 9.13 24.24 4.63
N GLU A 209 8.27 24.01 5.61
CA GLU A 209 8.66 23.50 6.93
C GLU A 209 9.34 22.12 6.81
N HIS A 210 8.85 21.25 5.92
CA HIS A 210 9.48 19.96 5.62
C HIS A 210 10.86 20.11 4.98
N LEU A 211 11.02 21.03 4.00
CA LEU A 211 12.31 21.30 3.35
C LEU A 211 13.34 21.91 4.31
N GLU A 212 12.91 22.77 5.24
CA GLU A 212 13.80 23.32 6.28
C GLU A 212 14.31 22.22 7.22
N ASN A 213 13.45 21.26 7.60
CA ASN A 213 13.85 20.12 8.42
C ASN A 213 14.88 19.21 7.70
N ILE A 214 14.69 18.97 6.40
CA ILE A 214 15.64 18.18 5.59
C ILE A 214 16.97 18.91 5.45
N HIS A 215 16.98 20.22 5.25
CA HIS A 215 18.20 21.00 5.06
C HIS A 215 19.14 20.94 6.29
N GLY A 216 18.61 20.62 7.46
CA GLY A 216 19.40 20.43 8.69
C GLY A 216 20.00 19.02 8.87
N GLN A 217 19.69 18.07 7.99
CA GLN A 217 20.20 16.69 8.06
C GLN A 217 21.42 16.51 7.16
N ASP A 218 22.56 16.17 7.77
CA ASP A 218 23.83 15.93 7.04
C ASP A 218 23.86 14.62 6.25
N SER A 219 22.89 13.70 6.47
CA SER A 219 22.92 12.34 5.93
C SER A 219 22.44 12.21 4.47
N GLY A 220 21.71 13.19 3.94
CA GLY A 220 21.09 13.12 2.59
C GLY A 220 20.01 12.02 2.43
N ILE A 221 19.71 11.25 3.48
CA ILE A 221 18.67 10.22 3.53
C ILE A 221 17.43 10.83 4.17
N THR A 222 16.35 10.98 3.39
CA THR A 222 15.11 11.61 3.84
C THR A 222 14.03 10.61 4.21
N GLY A 223 14.17 9.36 3.76
CA GLY A 223 13.30 8.25 4.07
C GLY A 223 13.93 7.25 5.05
N VAL A 224 13.24 6.14 5.30
CA VAL A 224 13.75 5.04 6.12
C VAL A 224 14.97 4.41 5.45
N PRO A 225 16.15 4.35 6.11
CA PRO A 225 17.38 3.83 5.50
C PRO A 225 17.25 2.33 5.20
N SER A 226 17.71 1.91 4.03
CA SER A 226 17.81 0.49 3.67
C SER A 226 18.99 -0.20 4.37
N GLY A 227 19.98 0.58 4.81
CA GLY A 227 21.24 0.12 5.36
C GLY A 227 22.25 -0.33 4.32
N PHE A 228 22.01 -0.02 3.04
CA PHE A 228 22.92 -0.20 1.92
C PHE A 228 23.27 1.17 1.32
N PRO A 229 24.41 1.79 1.69
CA PRO A 229 24.68 3.19 1.37
C PRO A 229 24.50 3.56 -0.10
N LYS A 230 25.04 2.76 -1.04
CA LYS A 230 24.87 3.00 -2.47
C LYS A 230 23.41 2.95 -2.94
N LEU A 231 22.57 2.15 -2.26
CA LEU A 231 21.14 2.09 -2.56
C LEU A 231 20.43 3.30 -1.96
N ASP A 232 20.81 3.68 -0.74
CA ASP A 232 20.28 4.85 -0.07
C ASP A 232 20.67 6.15 -0.81
N ASP A 233 21.89 6.25 -1.38
CA ASP A 233 22.29 7.33 -2.28
C ASP A 233 21.39 7.44 -3.53
N LEU A 234 20.95 6.29 -4.07
CA LEU A 234 20.10 6.24 -5.27
C LEU A 234 18.63 6.55 -4.96
N THR A 235 18.12 6.12 -3.78
CA THR A 235 16.70 6.21 -3.41
C THR A 235 16.40 7.28 -2.38
N SER A 236 17.43 7.83 -1.72
CA SER A 236 17.34 8.68 -0.52
C SER A 236 16.63 7.97 0.65
N GLY A 237 16.73 6.62 0.71
CA GLY A 237 15.96 5.75 1.61
C GLY A 237 14.54 5.45 1.12
N TRP A 238 13.79 4.67 1.88
CA TRP A 238 12.39 4.34 1.57
C TRP A 238 11.48 5.48 1.99
N GLN A 239 10.88 6.16 1.01
CA GLN A 239 10.11 7.39 1.25
C GLN A 239 8.72 7.10 1.84
N GLU A 240 8.26 7.97 2.71
CA GLU A 240 6.90 7.93 3.25
C GLU A 240 5.84 7.89 2.14
N SER A 241 4.75 7.20 2.39
CA SER A 241 3.64 7.01 1.45
C SER A 241 3.99 6.23 0.18
N ASP A 242 5.23 5.71 0.00
CA ASP A 242 5.62 4.96 -1.18
C ASP A 242 5.31 3.46 -1.06
N LEU A 243 4.89 2.90 -2.20
CA LEU A 243 4.82 1.46 -2.42
C LEU A 243 6.08 1.01 -3.17
N ILE A 244 6.91 0.23 -2.48
CA ILE A 244 8.15 -0.34 -3.00
C ILE A 244 7.92 -1.80 -3.34
N ILE A 245 8.13 -2.18 -4.59
CA ILE A 245 8.04 -3.58 -5.04
C ILE A 245 9.44 -4.15 -5.19
N ILE A 246 9.74 -5.21 -4.45
CA ILE A 246 10.98 -5.97 -4.62
C ILE A 246 10.64 -7.28 -5.32
N ALA A 247 11.07 -7.41 -6.57
CA ALA A 247 10.72 -8.54 -7.41
C ALA A 247 11.94 -9.40 -7.76
N ALA A 248 11.77 -10.71 -7.69
CA ALA A 248 12.83 -11.65 -8.05
C ALA A 248 12.28 -13.03 -8.44
N ARG A 249 13.10 -13.82 -9.13
CA ARG A 249 12.87 -15.25 -9.29
C ARG A 249 13.15 -16.00 -7.97
N PRO A 250 12.56 -17.20 -7.75
CA PRO A 250 12.86 -18.00 -6.57
C PRO A 250 14.36 -18.21 -6.37
N SER A 251 14.79 -18.25 -5.12
CA SER A 251 16.18 -18.46 -4.70
C SER A 251 17.17 -17.32 -5.04
N MET A 252 16.71 -16.15 -5.51
CA MET A 252 17.56 -14.98 -5.70
C MET A 252 17.88 -14.22 -4.40
N GLY A 253 17.15 -14.50 -3.32
CA GLY A 253 17.38 -13.88 -2.01
C GLY A 253 16.36 -12.79 -1.65
N LYS A 254 15.18 -12.76 -2.28
CA LYS A 254 14.12 -11.76 -2.05
C LYS A 254 13.82 -11.55 -0.56
N THR A 255 13.40 -12.60 0.16
CA THR A 255 13.13 -12.56 1.61
C THR A 255 14.38 -12.17 2.42
N ALA A 256 15.57 -12.64 2.03
CA ALA A 256 16.81 -12.30 2.74
C ALA A 256 17.14 -10.80 2.62
N PHE A 257 16.91 -10.19 1.45
CA PHE A 257 17.11 -8.76 1.24
C PHE A 257 16.11 -7.91 2.01
N SER A 258 14.83 -8.29 1.97
CA SER A 258 13.78 -7.54 2.68
C SER A 258 13.94 -7.62 4.21
N LEU A 259 14.34 -8.79 4.74
CA LEU A 259 14.66 -8.94 6.17
C LEU A 259 15.92 -8.15 6.55
N ALA A 260 16.95 -8.09 5.68
CA ALA A 260 18.14 -7.28 5.93
C ALA A 260 17.76 -5.79 5.97
N ALA A 261 16.96 -5.30 5.02
CA ALA A 261 16.48 -3.92 5.03
C ALA A 261 15.63 -3.60 6.28
N ALA A 262 14.70 -4.49 6.64
CA ALA A 262 13.88 -4.37 7.85
C ALA A 262 14.73 -4.32 9.13
N GLN A 263 15.73 -5.20 9.22
CA GLN A 263 16.63 -5.27 10.36
C GLN A 263 17.54 -4.03 10.44
N ASN A 264 18.11 -3.60 9.31
CA ASN A 264 18.94 -2.40 9.25
C ASN A 264 18.17 -1.15 9.68
N ALA A 265 16.91 -1.01 9.24
CA ALA A 265 16.04 0.08 9.64
C ALA A 265 15.73 0.05 11.16
N ALA A 266 15.39 -1.13 11.69
CA ALA A 266 15.04 -1.27 13.11
C ALA A 266 16.25 -1.16 14.07
N THR A 267 17.47 -1.44 13.59
CA THR A 267 18.69 -1.35 14.37
C THR A 267 19.58 -0.17 13.97
N HIS A 268 19.02 0.83 13.26
CA HIS A 268 19.79 2.01 12.86
C HIS A 268 20.32 2.76 14.10
N PRO A 269 21.60 3.15 14.13
CA PRO A 269 22.21 3.68 15.36
C PRO A 269 21.65 5.04 15.79
N GLU A 270 21.24 5.87 14.85
CA GLU A 270 20.80 7.26 15.09
C GLU A 270 19.27 7.37 15.07
N GLU A 271 18.61 6.70 14.13
CA GLU A 271 17.16 6.78 13.90
C GLU A 271 16.56 5.38 13.74
N PRO A 272 16.44 4.58 14.82
CA PRO A 272 15.80 3.27 14.74
C PRO A 272 14.33 3.42 14.38
N THR A 273 13.88 2.64 13.41
CA THR A 273 12.51 2.69 12.89
C THR A 273 11.77 1.40 13.21
N GLY A 274 10.61 1.49 13.86
CA GLY A 274 9.74 0.33 14.11
C GLY A 274 9.29 -0.32 12.79
N VAL A 275 9.40 -1.65 12.68
CA VAL A 275 9.12 -2.40 11.45
C VAL A 275 8.08 -3.49 11.67
N ALA A 276 7.04 -3.54 10.84
CA ALA A 276 6.11 -4.66 10.79
C ALA A 276 6.40 -5.57 9.58
N VAL A 277 6.59 -6.87 9.82
CA VAL A 277 6.87 -7.88 8.81
C VAL A 277 5.72 -8.87 8.76
N PHE A 278 5.00 -8.89 7.65
CA PHE A 278 3.91 -9.84 7.37
C PHE A 278 4.43 -10.93 6.44
N SER A 279 4.54 -12.15 6.96
CA SER A 279 5.07 -13.30 6.24
C SER A 279 3.97 -14.32 5.96
N LEU A 280 3.63 -14.47 4.70
CA LEU A 280 2.59 -15.40 4.24
C LEU A 280 3.16 -16.77 3.82
N GLU A 281 4.50 -16.86 3.69
CA GLU A 281 5.20 -18.08 3.25
C GLU A 281 5.93 -18.79 4.40
N MET A 282 6.47 -18.03 5.35
CA MET A 282 7.36 -18.56 6.37
C MET A 282 6.87 -18.22 7.78
N GLY A 283 6.96 -19.20 8.70
CA GLY A 283 6.64 -18.96 10.11
C GLY A 283 7.61 -18.00 10.82
N ALA A 284 7.13 -17.29 11.84
CA ALA A 284 7.86 -16.28 12.59
C ALA A 284 9.19 -16.80 13.17
N GLN A 285 9.22 -18.03 13.67
CA GLN A 285 10.45 -18.64 14.18
C GLN A 285 11.53 -18.83 13.10
N GLN A 286 11.12 -19.16 11.87
CA GLN A 286 12.05 -19.33 10.75
C GLN A 286 12.64 -17.99 10.31
N LEU A 287 11.84 -16.92 10.34
CA LEU A 287 12.29 -15.56 10.05
C LEU A 287 13.26 -15.08 11.13
N ALA A 288 12.90 -15.23 12.41
CA ALA A 288 13.75 -14.88 13.54
C ALA A 288 15.09 -15.64 13.47
N GLN A 289 15.08 -16.94 13.16
CA GLN A 289 16.30 -17.72 12.97
C GLN A 289 17.16 -17.17 11.83
N ARG A 290 16.55 -16.77 10.70
CA ARG A 290 17.29 -16.15 9.59
C ARG A 290 17.91 -14.82 9.96
N MET A 291 17.16 -13.97 10.66
CA MET A 291 17.66 -12.68 11.14
C MET A 291 18.82 -12.86 12.11
N LEU A 292 18.68 -13.77 13.08
CA LEU A 292 19.72 -14.11 14.06
C LEU A 292 21.01 -14.63 13.39
N THR A 293 20.89 -15.62 12.49
CA THR A 293 22.06 -16.21 11.82
C THR A 293 22.74 -15.23 10.88
N SER A 294 21.97 -14.37 10.22
CA SER A 294 22.47 -13.30 9.36
C SER A 294 23.24 -12.26 10.17
N GLN A 295 22.67 -11.78 11.29
CA GLN A 295 23.28 -10.79 12.18
C GLN A 295 24.55 -11.33 12.84
N ALA A 296 24.48 -12.56 13.36
CA ALA A 296 25.60 -13.20 14.03
C ALA A 296 26.72 -13.68 13.10
N ARG A 297 26.49 -13.63 11.76
CA ARG A 297 27.37 -14.25 10.74
C ARG A 297 27.66 -15.73 11.09
N VAL A 298 26.61 -16.48 11.45
CA VAL A 298 26.67 -17.92 11.72
C VAL A 298 26.03 -18.66 10.57
N ASP A 299 26.68 -19.76 10.15
CA ASP A 299 26.18 -20.60 9.06
C ASP A 299 24.76 -21.11 9.38
N ALA A 300 23.79 -20.72 8.54
CA ALA A 300 22.39 -21.07 8.71
C ALA A 300 22.13 -22.58 8.69
N HIS A 301 22.97 -23.37 7.97
CA HIS A 301 22.86 -24.81 7.96
C HIS A 301 23.36 -25.42 9.27
N LYS A 302 24.47 -24.88 9.84
CA LYS A 302 24.97 -25.31 11.14
C LYS A 302 23.96 -25.00 12.25
N ALA A 303 23.38 -23.80 12.22
CA ALA A 303 22.34 -23.40 13.18
C ALA A 303 21.11 -24.34 13.11
N ARG A 304 20.64 -24.67 11.89
CA ARG A 304 19.49 -25.57 11.70
C ARG A 304 19.77 -27.01 12.17
N THR A 305 21.00 -27.48 12.02
CA THR A 305 21.40 -28.86 12.40
C THR A 305 21.90 -28.96 13.82
N GLY A 306 22.01 -27.87 14.56
CA GLY A 306 22.53 -27.82 15.93
C GLY A 306 24.05 -28.06 16.03
N ARG A 307 24.78 -28.03 14.90
CA ARG A 307 26.23 -28.27 14.84
C ARG A 307 27.01 -26.96 14.90
N MET A 308 26.83 -26.21 15.98
CA MET A 308 27.48 -24.93 16.20
C MET A 308 28.64 -25.06 17.17
N ALA A 309 29.71 -24.30 16.97
CA ALA A 309 30.79 -24.17 17.93
C ALA A 309 30.40 -23.20 19.08
N ASP A 310 31.12 -23.26 20.19
CA ASP A 310 30.87 -22.39 21.35
C ASP A 310 30.98 -20.90 20.97
N ASP A 311 31.85 -20.54 20.06
CA ASP A 311 32.01 -19.18 19.55
C ASP A 311 30.78 -18.74 18.72
N ASP A 312 30.17 -19.66 17.96
CA ASP A 312 28.93 -19.39 17.25
C ASP A 312 27.78 -19.04 18.21
N TRP A 313 27.70 -19.73 19.35
CA TRP A 313 26.72 -19.45 20.41
C TRP A 313 26.89 -18.07 21.02
N GLN A 314 28.13 -17.62 21.27
CA GLN A 314 28.41 -16.29 21.80
C GLN A 314 28.01 -15.20 20.80
N ARG A 315 28.25 -15.40 19.51
CA ARG A 315 27.84 -14.46 18.44
C ARG A 315 26.32 -14.40 18.32
N LEU A 316 25.64 -15.56 18.39
CA LEU A 316 24.17 -15.61 18.38
C LEU A 316 23.57 -14.92 19.61
N ALA A 317 24.15 -15.10 20.80
CA ALA A 317 23.65 -14.43 22.01
C ALA A 317 23.75 -12.90 21.90
N ARG A 318 24.85 -12.37 21.34
CA ARG A 318 24.98 -10.91 21.09
C ARG A 318 23.98 -10.41 20.07
N ALA A 319 23.79 -11.15 18.97
CA ALA A 319 22.79 -10.80 17.97
C ALA A 319 21.36 -10.88 18.52
N ALA A 320 21.08 -11.85 19.40
CA ALA A 320 19.77 -11.96 20.07
C ALA A 320 19.47 -10.74 20.95
N GLY A 321 20.48 -10.24 21.69
CA GLY A 321 20.32 -8.99 22.47
C GLY A 321 19.91 -7.82 21.57
N ALA A 322 20.67 -7.55 20.51
CA ALA A 322 20.39 -6.46 19.59
C ALA A 322 19.01 -6.57 18.89
N LEU A 323 18.59 -7.80 18.53
CA LEU A 323 17.29 -8.01 17.92
C LEU A 323 16.12 -7.96 18.90
N SER A 324 16.36 -8.29 20.16
CA SER A 324 15.34 -8.18 21.22
C SER A 324 15.04 -6.74 21.60
N ASP A 325 16.02 -5.86 21.47
CA ASP A 325 15.87 -4.43 21.74
C ASP A 325 15.26 -3.68 20.53
N ALA A 326 15.26 -4.30 19.33
CA ALA A 326 14.73 -3.70 18.11
C ALA A 326 13.21 -3.87 18.01
N GLU A 327 12.51 -2.83 17.62
CA GLU A 327 11.05 -2.84 17.40
C GLU A 327 10.69 -3.52 16.07
N ILE A 328 10.76 -4.85 16.03
CA ILE A 328 10.39 -5.67 14.86
C ILE A 328 9.19 -6.54 15.21
N PHE A 329 8.07 -6.29 14.57
CA PHE A 329 6.82 -7.04 14.76
C PHE A 329 6.64 -8.02 13.60
N ILE A 330 6.53 -9.32 13.90
CA ILE A 330 6.38 -10.37 12.89
C ILE A 330 4.99 -10.98 13.01
N ASP A 331 4.25 -10.99 11.91
CA ASP A 331 2.97 -11.67 11.76
C ASP A 331 3.08 -12.74 10.66
N ASP A 332 2.82 -14.00 11.00
CA ASP A 332 2.89 -15.14 10.09
C ASP A 332 1.52 -15.77 9.81
N THR A 333 0.46 -14.96 9.92
CA THR A 333 -0.90 -15.40 9.61
C THR A 333 -1.01 -15.82 8.13
N PRO A 334 -1.34 -17.08 7.81
CA PRO A 334 -1.44 -17.52 6.42
C PRO A 334 -2.71 -16.97 5.77
N GLY A 335 -2.62 -16.64 4.46
CA GLY A 335 -3.78 -16.20 3.70
C GLY A 335 -4.38 -14.86 4.14
N LEU A 336 -3.56 -14.00 4.73
CA LEU A 336 -3.95 -12.69 5.24
C LEU A 336 -4.65 -11.86 4.16
N SER A 337 -5.83 -11.35 4.47
CA SER A 337 -6.55 -10.44 3.59
C SER A 337 -5.98 -9.02 3.67
N VAL A 338 -6.21 -8.23 2.62
CA VAL A 338 -5.78 -6.81 2.61
C VAL A 338 -6.42 -6.01 3.75
N LEU A 339 -7.65 -6.34 4.10
CA LEU A 339 -8.39 -5.66 5.16
C LEU A 339 -7.79 -5.95 6.53
N GLU A 340 -7.48 -7.22 6.82
CA GLU A 340 -6.82 -7.63 8.06
C GLU A 340 -5.41 -7.02 8.17
N LEU A 341 -4.64 -7.03 7.07
CA LEU A 341 -3.34 -6.37 7.01
C LEU A 341 -3.46 -4.89 7.42
N ARG A 342 -4.42 -4.18 6.83
CA ARG A 342 -4.65 -2.76 7.10
C ARG A 342 -5.04 -2.50 8.55
N ALA A 343 -5.93 -3.34 9.12
CA ALA A 343 -6.32 -3.25 10.52
C ALA A 343 -5.13 -3.47 11.48
N LYS A 344 -4.29 -4.49 11.21
CA LYS A 344 -3.09 -4.78 11.98
C LYS A 344 -2.05 -3.66 11.88
N CYS A 345 -1.81 -3.12 10.68
CA CYS A 345 -0.90 -2.00 10.47
C CYS A 345 -1.36 -0.72 11.20
N ARG A 346 -2.66 -0.39 11.16
CA ARG A 346 -3.22 0.75 11.91
C ARG A 346 -2.99 0.61 13.41
N ARG A 347 -3.24 -0.59 13.95
CA ARG A 347 -3.01 -0.87 15.37
C ARG A 347 -1.53 -0.72 15.72
N LEU A 348 -0.64 -1.34 14.96
CA LEU A 348 0.80 -1.25 15.20
C LEU A 348 1.32 0.18 15.06
N LYS A 349 0.79 0.97 14.10
CA LYS A 349 1.12 2.39 13.96
C LYS A 349 0.67 3.21 15.16
N ALA A 350 -0.52 2.93 15.72
CA ALA A 350 -1.06 3.65 16.87
C ALA A 350 -0.38 3.26 18.20
N GLU A 351 0.00 1.99 18.37
CA GLU A 351 0.57 1.47 19.62
C GLU A 351 2.09 1.60 19.70
N HIS A 352 2.78 1.47 18.56
CA HIS A 352 4.24 1.34 18.46
C HIS A 352 4.89 2.30 17.45
N ASP A 353 4.11 3.16 16.83
CA ASP A 353 4.58 4.14 15.84
C ASP A 353 5.50 3.54 14.76
N ILE A 354 5.12 2.37 14.21
CA ILE A 354 5.90 1.73 13.15
C ILE A 354 6.12 2.68 11.97
N GLY A 355 7.34 2.67 11.38
CA GLY A 355 7.71 3.49 10.24
C GLY A 355 7.95 2.71 8.94
N LEU A 356 7.88 1.37 8.96
CA LEU A 356 8.08 0.53 7.77
C LEU A 356 7.19 -0.72 7.84
N VAL A 357 6.57 -1.07 6.72
CA VAL A 357 5.82 -2.33 6.57
C VAL A 357 6.45 -3.17 5.47
N VAL A 358 6.64 -4.47 5.75
CA VAL A 358 7.17 -5.47 4.78
C VAL A 358 6.14 -6.58 4.61
N VAL A 359 5.81 -6.95 3.37
CA VAL A 359 4.85 -8.01 3.02
C VAL A 359 5.52 -9.07 2.13
N ASP A 360 5.67 -10.29 2.63
CA ASP A 360 6.30 -11.41 1.91
C ASP A 360 5.28 -12.55 1.67
N TYR A 361 4.68 -12.73 0.50
CA TYR A 361 4.70 -11.96 -0.75
C TYR A 361 3.27 -11.78 -1.30
N LEU A 362 3.07 -10.78 -2.15
CA LEU A 362 1.77 -10.34 -2.67
C LEU A 362 0.87 -11.45 -3.20
N GLN A 363 1.45 -12.42 -3.91
CA GLN A 363 0.68 -13.47 -4.57
C GLN A 363 0.07 -14.50 -3.59
N LEU A 364 0.38 -14.45 -2.31
CA LEU A 364 -0.27 -15.29 -1.28
C LEU A 364 -1.38 -14.55 -0.53
N MET A 365 -1.54 -13.24 -0.73
CA MET A 365 -2.63 -12.48 -0.16
C MET A 365 -3.97 -12.85 -0.79
N GLN A 366 -5.02 -12.72 0.02
CA GLN A 366 -6.39 -12.85 -0.43
C GLN A 366 -7.01 -11.47 -0.67
N ALA A 367 -7.69 -11.33 -1.82
CA ALA A 367 -8.47 -10.15 -2.08
C ALA A 367 -9.83 -10.26 -1.37
N SER A 368 -10.06 -9.42 -0.35
CA SER A 368 -11.34 -9.36 0.36
C SER A 368 -12.40 -8.66 -0.49
N GLY A 369 -13.58 -9.28 -0.66
CA GLY A 369 -14.75 -8.64 -1.24
C GLY A 369 -15.69 -9.62 -1.95
N ALA A 370 -16.96 -9.57 -1.60
CA ALA A 370 -18.05 -10.36 -2.20
C ALA A 370 -18.26 -10.15 -3.72
N ASN A 371 -17.55 -9.20 -4.33
CA ASN A 371 -17.61 -8.91 -5.77
C ASN A 371 -16.60 -9.71 -6.63
N LEU A 372 -15.66 -10.41 -6.01
CA LEU A 372 -14.75 -11.33 -6.68
C LEU A 372 -15.36 -12.75 -6.68
N ARG A 373 -16.55 -12.87 -7.31
CA ARG A 373 -17.20 -14.18 -7.51
C ARG A 373 -16.24 -15.10 -8.27
N SER A 374 -16.26 -16.37 -7.88
CA SER A 374 -15.66 -17.53 -8.52
C SER A 374 -15.45 -17.34 -10.05
N GLY A 375 -14.27 -16.88 -10.46
CA GLY A 375 -13.93 -16.54 -11.86
C GLY A 375 -13.21 -15.22 -12.08
N ALA A 376 -12.93 -14.43 -11.04
CA ALA A 376 -12.08 -13.24 -11.17
C ALA A 376 -10.68 -13.66 -11.65
N ASN A 377 -10.19 -12.99 -12.70
CA ASN A 377 -8.86 -13.25 -13.23
C ASN A 377 -7.82 -12.88 -12.16
N ARG A 378 -6.84 -13.75 -11.92
CA ARG A 378 -5.76 -13.53 -10.92
C ARG A 378 -5.09 -12.16 -11.06
N GLU A 379 -5.00 -11.65 -12.27
CA GLU A 379 -4.51 -10.30 -12.53
C GLU A 379 -5.34 -9.20 -11.84
N GLN A 380 -6.67 -9.35 -11.80
CA GLN A 380 -7.57 -8.38 -11.16
C GLN A 380 -7.43 -8.42 -9.62
N GLU A 381 -7.23 -9.60 -9.05
CA GLU A 381 -6.96 -9.75 -7.61
C GLU A 381 -5.66 -9.06 -7.23
N ILE A 382 -4.58 -9.32 -7.96
CA ILE A 382 -3.28 -8.68 -7.72
C ILE A 382 -3.36 -7.17 -7.91
N ALA A 383 -4.11 -6.71 -8.92
CA ALA A 383 -4.37 -5.29 -9.14
C ALA A 383 -5.10 -4.63 -7.97
N HIS A 384 -6.07 -5.32 -7.39
CA HIS A 384 -6.78 -4.84 -6.20
C HIS A 384 -5.84 -4.78 -4.99
N ILE A 385 -5.05 -5.83 -4.75
CA ILE A 385 -4.08 -5.89 -3.65
C ILE A 385 -3.05 -4.75 -3.77
N SER A 386 -2.46 -4.56 -4.96
CA SER A 386 -1.47 -3.51 -5.22
C SER A 386 -2.01 -2.11 -4.91
N ARG A 387 -3.20 -1.77 -5.46
CA ARG A 387 -3.85 -0.48 -5.18
C ARG A 387 -4.16 -0.28 -3.70
N SER A 388 -4.58 -1.34 -3.03
CA SER A 388 -4.90 -1.28 -1.60
C SER A 388 -3.65 -1.08 -0.74
N LEU A 389 -2.51 -1.69 -1.10
CA LEU A 389 -1.23 -1.46 -0.43
C LEU A 389 -0.70 -0.05 -0.67
N LYS A 390 -0.85 0.50 -1.89
CA LYS A 390 -0.54 1.92 -2.13
C LYS A 390 -1.47 2.84 -1.33
N GLY A 391 -2.75 2.47 -1.21
CA GLY A 391 -3.70 3.16 -0.33
C GLY A 391 -3.26 3.14 1.13
N LEU A 392 -2.79 1.98 1.63
CA LEU A 392 -2.27 1.81 2.99
C LEU A 392 -1.03 2.68 3.25
N ALA A 393 -0.06 2.68 2.33
CA ALA A 393 1.14 3.50 2.43
C ALA A 393 0.79 5.00 2.58
N LYS A 394 -0.13 5.49 1.75
CA LYS A 394 -0.62 6.89 1.82
C LYS A 394 -1.40 7.20 3.09
N GLU A 395 -2.23 6.26 3.56
CA GLU A 395 -3.07 6.43 4.74
C GLU A 395 -2.26 6.55 6.01
N LEU A 396 -1.26 5.67 6.18
CA LEU A 396 -0.43 5.61 7.37
C LEU A 396 0.82 6.50 7.26
N ASN A 397 1.03 7.12 6.10
CA ASN A 397 2.22 7.94 5.78
C ASN A 397 3.53 7.21 6.12
N LEU A 398 3.67 5.98 5.60
CA LEU A 398 4.87 5.16 5.77
C LEU A 398 5.16 4.35 4.50
N PRO A 399 6.44 3.96 4.25
CA PRO A 399 6.80 3.07 3.17
C PRO A 399 6.25 1.66 3.37
N VAL A 400 5.75 1.06 2.27
CA VAL A 400 5.32 -0.33 2.22
C VAL A 400 6.19 -1.09 1.22
N ILE A 401 7.00 -2.02 1.70
CA ILE A 401 7.77 -2.93 0.86
C ILE A 401 6.94 -4.19 0.63
N ALA A 402 6.62 -4.48 -0.62
CA ALA A 402 5.89 -5.68 -0.97
C ALA A 402 6.73 -6.55 -1.93
N LEU A 403 6.87 -7.82 -1.57
CA LEU A 403 7.65 -8.76 -2.36
C LEU A 403 6.80 -9.36 -3.48
N SER A 404 7.38 -9.51 -4.66
CA SER A 404 6.72 -10.09 -5.82
C SER A 404 7.58 -11.15 -6.48
N GLN A 405 6.95 -12.19 -7.01
CA GLN A 405 7.64 -13.20 -7.79
C GLN A 405 7.54 -12.89 -9.29
N LEU A 406 8.66 -12.93 -10.00
CA LEU A 406 8.72 -12.72 -11.44
C LEU A 406 8.23 -13.93 -12.23
N ASN A 407 7.71 -13.69 -13.45
CA ASN A 407 7.31 -14.72 -14.39
C ASN A 407 8.50 -15.62 -14.78
N ARG A 408 8.21 -16.90 -15.06
CA ARG A 408 9.22 -17.88 -15.52
C ARG A 408 9.81 -17.55 -16.89
N ALA A 409 9.16 -16.69 -17.66
CA ALA A 409 9.63 -16.27 -18.98
C ALA A 409 11.06 -15.67 -18.96
N VAL A 410 11.46 -15.04 -17.85
CA VAL A 410 12.82 -14.51 -17.64
C VAL A 410 13.89 -15.59 -17.78
N GLU A 411 13.63 -16.80 -17.27
CA GLU A 411 14.59 -17.93 -17.31
C GLU A 411 14.78 -18.47 -18.72
N ASN A 412 13.72 -18.37 -19.54
CA ASN A 412 13.71 -18.87 -20.93
C ASN A 412 14.20 -17.83 -21.94
N ARG A 413 14.46 -16.59 -21.52
CA ARG A 413 14.98 -15.54 -22.38
C ARG A 413 16.40 -15.87 -22.83
N GLY A 414 16.65 -15.83 -24.14
CA GLY A 414 18.00 -15.93 -24.70
C GLY A 414 18.78 -14.64 -24.44
N GLY A 415 20.08 -14.76 -24.13
CA GLY A 415 20.95 -13.61 -23.86
C GLY A 415 20.86 -13.10 -22.42
N ASP A 416 20.74 -11.79 -22.23
CA ASP A 416 20.68 -11.17 -20.91
C ASP A 416 19.41 -11.57 -20.17
N LYS A 417 19.59 -12.19 -18.99
CA LYS A 417 18.51 -12.62 -18.09
C LYS A 417 18.22 -11.63 -16.97
N ARG A 418 18.75 -10.40 -17.07
CA ARG A 418 18.41 -9.33 -16.14
C ARG A 418 16.90 -9.03 -16.20
N PRO A 419 16.23 -8.98 -15.05
CA PRO A 419 14.81 -8.67 -15.00
C PRO A 419 14.47 -7.29 -15.56
N GLN A 420 13.28 -7.17 -16.13
CA GLN A 420 12.71 -5.94 -16.68
C GLN A 420 11.27 -5.75 -16.19
N LEU A 421 10.73 -4.54 -16.26
CA LEU A 421 9.35 -4.26 -15.86
C LEU A 421 8.32 -5.16 -16.55
N SER A 422 8.56 -5.52 -17.81
CA SER A 422 7.72 -6.47 -18.55
C SER A 422 7.64 -7.86 -17.92
N ASP A 423 8.56 -8.23 -17.03
CA ASP A 423 8.59 -9.55 -16.38
C ASP A 423 7.64 -9.63 -15.17
N LEU A 424 7.05 -8.48 -14.78
CA LEU A 424 5.91 -8.36 -13.86
C LEU A 424 4.55 -8.62 -14.53
N ARG A 425 4.52 -9.15 -15.75
CA ARG A 425 3.39 -9.14 -16.71
C ARG A 425 2.08 -9.83 -16.28
N GLU A 426 2.09 -10.70 -15.29
CA GLU A 426 0.85 -11.19 -14.65
C GLU A 426 0.27 -10.15 -13.67
N SER A 427 0.90 -8.96 -13.60
CA SER A 427 0.64 -7.92 -12.62
C SER A 427 0.97 -6.54 -13.19
N GLY A 428 0.53 -6.23 -14.41
CA GLY A 428 0.77 -4.92 -15.06
C GLY A 428 0.29 -3.73 -14.23
N SER A 429 -0.67 -3.96 -13.33
CA SER A 429 -1.13 -2.99 -12.35
C SER A 429 -0.10 -2.71 -11.25
N ILE A 430 0.70 -3.71 -10.82
CA ILE A 430 1.76 -3.49 -9.82
C ILE A 430 2.77 -2.45 -10.34
N GLU A 431 3.14 -2.56 -11.62
CA GLU A 431 4.04 -1.60 -12.24
C GLU A 431 3.46 -0.18 -12.20
N GLN A 432 2.15 -0.02 -12.43
CA GLN A 432 1.51 1.30 -12.44
C GLN A 432 1.38 1.90 -11.04
N ASP A 433 1.00 1.09 -10.05
CA ASP A 433 0.72 1.52 -8.69
C ASP A 433 2.00 1.78 -7.88
N ALA A 434 3.07 1.01 -8.12
CA ALA A 434 4.34 1.14 -7.41
C ALA A 434 5.04 2.48 -7.69
N ASP A 435 5.65 3.05 -6.68
CA ASP A 435 6.50 4.23 -6.78
C ASP A 435 7.95 3.82 -7.10
N VAL A 436 8.41 2.73 -6.46
CA VAL A 436 9.72 2.12 -6.73
C VAL A 436 9.54 0.66 -7.07
N VAL A 437 10.24 0.20 -8.12
CA VAL A 437 10.35 -1.23 -8.48
C VAL A 437 11.82 -1.60 -8.50
N ALA A 438 12.21 -2.48 -7.59
CA ALA A 438 13.54 -3.03 -7.47
C ALA A 438 13.56 -4.52 -7.87
N PHE A 439 14.53 -4.91 -8.67
CA PHE A 439 14.75 -6.30 -9.01
C PHE A 439 16.01 -6.82 -8.35
N ILE A 440 15.99 -8.08 -7.89
CA ILE A 440 17.20 -8.77 -7.42
C ILE A 440 17.63 -9.74 -8.49
N TYR A 441 18.87 -9.56 -8.98
CA TYR A 441 19.48 -10.40 -9.98
C TYR A 441 20.82 -10.96 -9.46
N ARG A 442 21.07 -12.24 -9.73
CA ARG A 442 22.33 -12.92 -9.40
C ARG A 442 22.74 -13.78 -10.58
N ALA A 443 23.76 -13.32 -11.31
CA ALA A 443 24.25 -13.96 -12.52
C ALA A 443 24.68 -15.41 -12.29
N GLU A 444 25.34 -15.69 -11.16
CA GLU A 444 25.77 -17.04 -10.76
C GLU A 444 24.64 -18.07 -10.72
N ARG A 445 23.39 -17.66 -10.44
CA ARG A 445 22.21 -18.56 -10.40
C ARG A 445 21.80 -19.05 -11.79
N TYR A 446 22.24 -18.35 -12.82
CA TYR A 446 22.07 -18.72 -14.23
C TYR A 446 23.30 -19.37 -14.84
N GLY A 447 24.33 -19.68 -14.00
CA GLY A 447 25.58 -20.27 -14.46
C GLY A 447 26.54 -19.30 -15.14
N ILE A 448 26.25 -17.99 -15.00
CA ILE A 448 27.13 -16.91 -15.50
C ILE A 448 28.08 -16.58 -14.36
N THR A 449 29.32 -17.06 -14.43
CA THR A 449 30.34 -16.87 -13.37
C THR A 449 31.32 -15.75 -13.67
N VAL A 450 31.28 -15.21 -14.88
CA VAL A 450 32.14 -14.12 -15.34
C VAL A 450 31.31 -13.14 -16.13
N ASP A 451 31.50 -11.82 -15.88
CA ASP A 451 30.87 -10.75 -16.63
C ASP A 451 31.53 -10.53 -18.02
N GLU A 452 30.98 -9.58 -18.79
CA GLU A 452 31.51 -9.20 -20.12
C GLU A 452 32.91 -8.55 -20.03
N GLN A 453 33.32 -8.10 -18.85
CA GLN A 453 34.62 -7.47 -18.58
C GLN A 453 35.66 -8.44 -18.05
N GLY A 454 35.26 -9.70 -17.78
CA GLY A 454 36.12 -10.75 -17.27
C GLY A 454 36.18 -10.85 -15.75
N ASN A 455 35.36 -10.11 -15.01
CA ASN A 455 35.30 -10.15 -13.54
C ASN A 455 34.41 -11.31 -13.07
N SER A 456 34.73 -11.86 -11.90
CA SER A 456 33.90 -12.90 -11.29
C SER A 456 32.56 -12.31 -10.81
N THR A 457 31.45 -12.97 -11.15
CA THR A 457 30.10 -12.65 -10.67
C THR A 457 29.68 -13.50 -9.46
N GLU A 458 30.57 -14.37 -8.96
CA GLU A 458 30.25 -15.23 -7.83
C GLU A 458 30.11 -14.42 -6.55
N GLY A 459 29.01 -14.67 -5.83
CA GLY A 459 28.68 -13.94 -4.61
C GLY A 459 28.21 -12.49 -4.84
N ILE A 460 28.05 -12.04 -6.09
CA ILE A 460 27.52 -10.72 -6.41
C ILE A 460 26.00 -10.80 -6.64
N ALA A 461 25.30 -9.87 -6.05
CA ALA A 461 23.88 -9.62 -6.28
C ALA A 461 23.69 -8.18 -6.75
N GLU A 462 23.00 -8.01 -7.85
CA GLU A 462 22.64 -6.71 -8.41
C GLU A 462 21.23 -6.34 -8.02
N ILE A 463 21.05 -5.18 -7.38
CA ILE A 463 19.76 -4.57 -7.08
C ILE A 463 19.48 -3.54 -8.17
N ILE A 464 18.54 -3.85 -9.05
CA ILE A 464 18.23 -3.05 -10.23
C ILE A 464 16.96 -2.23 -9.92
N ILE A 465 17.08 -0.92 -9.81
CA ILE A 465 15.94 -0.01 -9.71
C ILE A 465 15.41 0.22 -11.13
N GLY A 466 14.38 -0.54 -11.49
CA GLY A 466 13.76 -0.49 -12.82
C GLY A 466 12.70 0.61 -12.97
N LYS A 467 12.18 1.12 -11.85
CA LYS A 467 11.24 2.25 -11.79
C LYS A 467 11.46 3.01 -10.50
N GLN A 468 11.47 4.34 -10.59
CA GLN A 468 11.43 5.27 -9.46
C GLN A 468 10.70 6.53 -9.90
N ARG A 469 9.62 6.91 -9.19
CA ARG A 469 8.82 8.09 -9.59
C ARG A 469 9.54 9.40 -9.31
N ASN A 470 10.24 9.47 -8.19
CA ASN A 470 10.84 10.70 -7.68
C ASN A 470 12.37 10.69 -7.73
N GLY A 471 12.98 9.80 -8.51
CA GLY A 471 14.43 9.69 -8.58
C GLY A 471 14.93 8.97 -9.84
N PRO A 472 16.25 8.80 -9.97
CA PRO A 472 16.85 8.10 -11.09
C PRO A 472 16.67 6.58 -11.00
N ILE A 473 16.72 5.91 -12.14
CA ILE A 473 16.85 4.45 -12.24
C ILE A 473 18.34 4.09 -12.28
N GLY A 474 18.69 2.90 -11.84
CA GLY A 474 20.08 2.45 -11.84
C GLY A 474 20.23 1.07 -11.24
N SER A 475 21.46 0.62 -11.06
CA SER A 475 21.75 -0.64 -10.40
C SER A 475 22.84 -0.49 -9.35
N VAL A 476 22.72 -1.26 -8.27
CA VAL A 476 23.68 -1.30 -7.17
C VAL A 476 24.12 -2.74 -6.96
N GLU A 477 25.43 -2.97 -6.94
CA GLU A 477 25.99 -4.27 -6.63
C GLU A 477 26.22 -4.41 -5.13
N LEU A 478 25.79 -5.56 -4.60
CA LEU A 478 25.96 -5.97 -3.22
C LEU A 478 26.64 -7.37 -3.18
N ALA A 479 27.38 -7.63 -2.13
CA ALA A 479 27.88 -8.97 -1.84
C ALA A 479 26.74 -9.83 -1.26
N PHE A 480 26.54 -11.03 -1.76
CA PHE A 480 25.64 -12.01 -1.19
C PHE A 480 26.41 -13.20 -0.59
N VAL A 481 26.47 -13.21 0.73
CA VAL A 481 27.17 -14.27 1.49
C VAL A 481 26.24 -15.45 1.70
N LYS A 482 26.39 -16.51 0.87
CA LYS A 482 25.51 -17.69 0.84
C LYS A 482 25.37 -18.38 2.19
N GLN A 483 26.46 -18.48 2.95
CA GLN A 483 26.51 -19.16 4.25
C GLN A 483 25.57 -18.54 5.28
N TYR A 484 25.43 -17.21 5.24
CA TYR A 484 24.62 -16.44 6.19
C TYR A 484 23.31 -15.96 5.57
N ALA A 485 23.09 -16.25 4.27
CA ALA A 485 21.99 -15.70 3.47
C ALA A 485 21.88 -14.16 3.62
N ARG A 486 23.02 -13.46 3.65
CA ARG A 486 23.14 -12.04 3.99
C ARG A 486 23.60 -11.23 2.80
N PHE A 487 23.03 -10.04 2.63
CA PHE A 487 23.52 -9.00 1.73
C PHE A 487 24.44 -8.05 2.51
N GLU A 488 25.54 -7.62 1.90
CA GLU A 488 26.51 -6.69 2.46
C GLU A 488 26.98 -5.71 1.38
N PRO A 489 27.40 -4.48 1.75
CA PRO A 489 28.03 -3.55 0.79
C PRO A 489 29.31 -4.15 0.18
N LEU A 490 29.52 -3.96 -1.12
CA LEU A 490 30.67 -4.55 -1.84
C LEU A 490 32.01 -4.01 -1.37
N THR A 491 32.06 -2.76 -0.87
CA THR A 491 33.27 -2.10 -0.38
C THR A 491 33.97 -2.84 0.77
N GLN A 492 33.31 -3.78 1.42
CA GLN A 492 33.93 -4.63 2.45
C GLN A 492 34.64 -5.88 1.87
N TYR A 493 34.54 -6.13 0.57
CA TYR A 493 35.05 -7.33 -0.10
C TYR A 493 36.08 -7.04 -1.21
N ASP A 494 36.44 -5.79 -1.45
CA ASP A 494 37.38 -5.39 -2.51
C ASP A 494 38.87 -5.72 -2.23
N GLU A 495 39.20 -6.42 -1.13
CA GLU A 495 40.54 -6.99 -0.92
C GLU A 495 40.58 -8.48 -1.27
N PRO A 496 41.13 -8.86 -2.44
CA PRO A 496 41.46 -10.26 -2.70
C PRO A 496 42.65 -10.64 -1.84
N GLY A 497 42.39 -11.09 -0.61
CA GLY A 497 43.47 -11.59 0.27
C GLY A 497 43.37 -11.25 1.75
N GLY A 498 42.31 -10.53 2.18
CA GLY A 498 42.11 -10.18 3.61
C GLY A 498 41.73 -11.43 4.42
N GLY A 499 42.69 -12.05 5.08
CA GLY A 499 42.47 -12.96 6.19
C GLY A 499 41.76 -12.22 7.35
N PRO A 500 41.24 -12.96 8.33
CA PRO A 500 40.50 -12.34 9.46
C PRO A 500 41.34 -11.25 10.13
N PRO A 501 40.76 -10.14 10.60
CA PRO A 501 41.48 -9.02 11.17
C PRO A 501 42.33 -9.50 12.35
N GLN A 502 43.63 -9.43 12.16
CA GLN A 502 44.58 -9.60 13.25
C GLN A 502 44.41 -8.37 14.15
N GLY A 503 44.10 -8.60 15.40
CA GLY A 503 43.92 -7.58 16.42
C GLY A 503 45.14 -6.63 16.46
N ASP A 504 44.84 -5.33 16.38
CA ASP A 504 45.81 -4.25 16.48
C ASP A 504 46.39 -4.20 17.90
N GLY A 505 47.50 -4.90 18.07
CA GLY A 505 48.31 -4.93 19.28
C GLY A 505 49.53 -4.01 19.16
N SER A 506 49.30 -2.73 18.92
CA SER A 506 50.39 -1.74 19.00
C SER A 506 50.43 -1.07 20.37
N ALA A 507 51.19 -1.68 21.27
CA ALA A 507 51.74 -0.97 22.42
C ALA A 507 52.98 -0.15 22.00
N PRO A 508 53.18 1.10 22.46
CA PRO A 508 54.33 1.91 22.10
C PRO A 508 55.60 1.41 22.84
N MET A 509 56.59 0.93 22.07
CA MET A 509 57.94 0.69 22.59
C MET A 509 58.71 2.00 22.74
N GLY A 510 59.13 2.28 23.90
CA GLY A 510 60.11 3.33 24.23
C GLY A 510 61.53 2.99 23.70
N PRO A 511 62.45 3.97 23.62
CA PRO A 511 63.75 3.81 22.94
C PRO A 511 64.73 3.01 23.79
N ALA A 512 65.41 2.03 23.16
CA ALA A 512 66.55 1.28 23.75
C ALA A 512 67.88 1.97 23.50
N PRO A 513 68.85 1.90 24.41
CA PRO A 513 70.15 2.51 24.27
C PRO A 513 71.11 1.62 23.47
N GLY A 514 72.09 2.30 22.79
CA GLY A 514 73.08 1.69 21.89
C GLY A 514 74.08 0.76 22.61
N GLY A 515 74.68 -0.07 21.77
CA GLY A 515 75.78 -0.97 22.13
C GLY A 515 76.50 -1.46 20.90
N ASP A 516 77.71 -1.02 20.71
CA ASP A 516 78.68 -1.43 19.70
C ASP A 516 79.09 -2.90 19.84
N GLY A 517 79.43 -3.55 18.68
CA GLY A 517 80.08 -4.87 18.77
C GLY A 517 80.15 -5.61 17.42
N ASP A 518 81.17 -5.37 16.71
CA ASP A 518 81.95 -6.04 15.69
C ASP A 518 81.89 -7.59 15.70
N GLY A 519 81.98 -8.22 14.52
CA GLY A 519 82.30 -9.65 14.42
C GLY A 519 81.70 -10.44 13.22
N GLY A 520 82.50 -10.56 12.17
CA GLY A 520 82.21 -11.28 10.95
C GLY A 520 82.04 -12.80 11.06
N GLY A 521 81.57 -13.41 10.02
CA GLY A 521 81.47 -14.86 9.85
C GLY A 521 80.55 -15.28 8.69
N SER A 522 81.13 -15.39 7.49
CA SER A 522 80.60 -16.16 6.39
C SER A 522 80.41 -17.62 6.75
N PHE A 523 79.40 -18.26 6.25
CA PHE A 523 79.48 -19.66 5.66
C PHE A 523 78.23 -19.96 4.86
N GLU A 524 78.56 -20.59 3.75
CA GLU A 524 77.74 -21.08 2.63
C GLU A 524 76.93 -22.34 2.98
N ASP A 525 75.95 -22.59 2.08
CA ASP A 525 75.44 -23.86 1.55
C ASP A 525 74.50 -24.74 2.42
N ASP A 526 73.40 -25.03 1.95
CA ASP A 526 72.85 -26.22 1.26
C ASP A 526 71.36 -26.41 1.47
N ALA A 527 70.63 -26.46 0.41
CA ALA A 527 69.38 -27.21 0.29
C ALA A 527 69.74 -28.74 0.19
N PRO A 528 68.79 -29.69 0.28
CA PRO A 528 67.37 -29.69 -0.06
C PRO A 528 66.49 -30.62 0.84
N PHE A 529 65.21 -30.51 0.79
CA PHE A 529 64.18 -31.52 0.40
C PHE A 529 62.80 -30.93 0.64
#